data_b4a91ee7cd3abb1cf7c0ab9316df7f05
#
_entry.id   b4a91ee7cd3abb1cf7c0ab9316df7f05
#
_cell.length_a   1.000
_cell.length_b   1.000
_cell.length_c   1.000
_cell.angle_alpha   90.00
_cell.angle_beta   90.00
_cell.angle_gamma   90.00
#
_symmetry.space_group_name_H-M   'P 1'
#
loop_
_entity.id
_entity.type
_entity.pdbx_description
1 polymer ?
#
loop_
_entity_poly.entity_id
_entity_poly.type
_entity_poly.pdbx_seq_one_letter_code
_entity_poly.pdbx_strand_id
1 'polypeptide(L)'
;QMCIRDRDKMATFERYFVEDKELHKEKKGHYYTLRNREDICDRILEEFGASGPHSHIINGHVPVKTIQGEQPMKANGKLFVIDGGFSKAYQPETGIAGYTLVYHSHGMQLVQHEPFQSRQKAIEEGLDIKSTNFVLEFNSQRMMVKDTDKGKELVTQIQDLKKLLVAYRTGLIKEKI
;
A
#
# COMPACT_ATOMS: atom_id res chain seq x y z
N GLN A 1 17.68 -3.96 -6.26
CA GLN A 1 17.62 -5.23 -5.47
C GLN A 1 16.24 -5.87 -5.46
N MET A 2 15.14 -5.10 -5.50
CA MET A 2 13.78 -5.67 -5.46
C MET A 2 13.45 -6.50 -6.70
N CYS A 3 13.82 -6.04 -7.90
CA CYS A 3 13.52 -6.76 -9.15
C CYS A 3 14.24 -8.11 -9.30
N ILE A 4 15.33 -8.35 -8.57
CA ILE A 4 16.08 -9.62 -8.60
C ILE A 4 15.42 -10.70 -7.74
N ARG A 5 14.60 -10.31 -6.75
CA ARG A 5 13.94 -11.27 -5.83
C ARG A 5 12.55 -11.69 -6.26
N ASP A 6 11.91 -10.92 -7.13
CA ASP A 6 10.56 -11.20 -7.63
C ASP A 6 10.55 -12.06 -8.91
N ARG A 7 11.72 -12.34 -9.48
CA ARG A 7 11.91 -13.13 -10.71
C ARG A 7 13.10 -14.06 -10.57
N ASP A 8 13.17 -15.06 -11.43
CA ASP A 8 14.29 -16.00 -11.52
C ASP A 8 15.56 -15.37 -12.09
N LYS A 9 15.40 -14.38 -12.98
CA LYS A 9 16.48 -13.61 -13.59
C LYS A 9 15.98 -12.27 -14.10
N MET A 10 16.91 -11.37 -14.43
CA MET A 10 16.65 -10.17 -15.23
C MET A 10 17.22 -10.36 -16.64
N ALA A 11 16.35 -10.46 -17.63
CA ALA A 11 16.71 -10.67 -19.02
C ALA A 11 17.04 -9.34 -19.76
N THR A 12 17.76 -8.43 -19.10
CA THR A 12 18.06 -7.10 -19.68
C THR A 12 19.06 -7.21 -20.83
N PHE A 13 20.19 -7.91 -20.60
CA PHE A 13 21.21 -8.09 -21.64
C PHE A 13 20.73 -9.01 -22.75
N GLU A 14 20.03 -10.07 -22.40
CA GLU A 14 19.50 -11.02 -23.36
C GLU A 14 18.60 -10.32 -24.38
N ARG A 15 17.76 -9.37 -23.93
CA ARG A 15 16.85 -8.60 -24.81
C ARG A 15 17.57 -7.72 -25.80
N TYR A 16 18.77 -7.25 -25.47
CA TYR A 16 19.55 -6.37 -26.36
C TYR A 16 20.55 -7.10 -27.24
N PHE A 17 21.09 -8.22 -26.79
CA PHE A 17 22.25 -8.86 -27.40
C PHE A 17 22.03 -10.29 -27.89
N VAL A 18 20.91 -10.91 -27.53
CA VAL A 18 20.62 -12.31 -27.89
C VAL A 18 19.35 -12.37 -28.73
N GLU A 19 19.42 -13.02 -29.89
CA GLU A 19 18.25 -13.17 -30.79
C GLU A 19 17.25 -14.21 -30.29
N ASP A 20 17.70 -15.19 -29.51
CA ASP A 20 16.82 -16.23 -28.96
C ASP A 20 15.83 -15.67 -27.91
N LYS A 21 14.57 -15.55 -28.33
CA LYS A 21 13.49 -15.02 -27.51
C LYS A 21 13.16 -15.90 -26.28
N GLU A 22 13.53 -17.18 -26.27
CA GLU A 22 13.34 -18.02 -25.09
C GLU A 22 14.17 -17.55 -23.91
N LEU A 23 15.37 -17.02 -24.18
CA LEU A 23 16.25 -16.45 -23.17
C LEU A 23 15.73 -15.11 -22.61
N HIS A 24 14.81 -14.43 -23.32
CA HIS A 24 14.17 -13.20 -22.82
C HIS A 24 13.08 -13.46 -21.78
N LYS A 25 12.62 -14.70 -21.62
CA LYS A 25 11.56 -15.04 -20.68
C LYS A 25 12.07 -15.00 -19.24
N GLU A 26 11.31 -14.33 -18.40
CA GLU A 26 11.52 -14.24 -16.96
C GLU A 26 10.36 -14.93 -16.25
N LYS A 27 10.64 -15.79 -15.29
CA LYS A 27 9.61 -16.43 -14.46
C LYS A 27 9.41 -15.61 -13.20
N LYS A 28 8.16 -15.24 -12.95
CA LYS A 28 7.79 -14.56 -11.71
C LYS A 28 7.97 -15.46 -10.50
N GLY A 29 8.42 -14.88 -9.39
CA GLY A 29 8.57 -15.58 -8.11
C GLY A 29 7.22 -16.04 -7.55
N HIS A 30 7.29 -16.96 -6.58
CA HIS A 30 6.10 -17.54 -5.94
C HIS A 30 5.19 -16.51 -5.25
N TYR A 31 5.72 -15.35 -4.86
CA TYR A 31 4.94 -14.27 -4.26
C TYR A 31 3.74 -13.87 -5.13
N TYR A 32 3.90 -13.81 -6.43
CA TYR A 32 2.82 -13.39 -7.35
C TYR A 32 1.62 -14.33 -7.39
N THR A 33 1.83 -15.59 -7.10
CA THR A 33 0.76 -16.59 -6.96
C THR A 33 0.23 -16.67 -5.54
N LEU A 34 1.11 -16.62 -4.56
CA LEU A 34 0.79 -16.79 -3.15
C LEU A 34 0.07 -15.57 -2.55
N ARG A 35 0.34 -14.36 -3.06
CA ARG A 35 -0.28 -13.11 -2.59
C ARG A 35 -1.81 -13.06 -2.76
N ASN A 36 -2.38 -13.96 -3.56
CA ASN A 36 -3.82 -14.08 -3.72
C ASN A 36 -4.48 -14.95 -2.64
N ARG A 37 -3.68 -15.64 -1.83
CA ARG A 37 -4.14 -16.53 -0.77
C ARG A 37 -4.21 -15.78 0.56
N GLU A 38 -5.39 -15.83 1.19
CA GLU A 38 -5.63 -15.17 2.49
C GLU A 38 -4.75 -15.74 3.59
N ASP A 39 -4.66 -17.08 3.68
CA ASP A 39 -3.84 -17.78 4.68
C ASP A 39 -2.34 -17.42 4.61
N ILE A 40 -1.83 -17.16 3.42
CA ILE A 40 -0.44 -16.72 3.24
C ILE A 40 -0.28 -15.26 3.67
N CYS A 41 -1.24 -14.40 3.33
CA CYS A 41 -1.21 -13.01 3.76
C CYS A 41 -1.30 -12.90 5.29
N ASP A 42 -2.14 -13.69 5.93
CA ASP A 42 -2.25 -13.72 7.40
C ASP A 42 -0.93 -14.16 8.04
N ARG A 43 -0.28 -15.21 7.53
CA ARG A 43 1.03 -15.63 8.03
C ARG A 43 2.11 -14.56 7.88
N ILE A 44 2.10 -13.82 6.77
CA ILE A 44 3.01 -12.69 6.58
C ILE A 44 2.73 -11.61 7.62
N LEU A 45 1.47 -11.25 7.83
CA LEU A 45 1.09 -10.25 8.82
C LEU A 45 1.47 -10.68 10.25
N GLU A 46 1.30 -11.94 10.60
CA GLU A 46 1.72 -12.52 11.88
C GLU A 46 3.22 -12.41 12.09
N GLU A 47 4.03 -12.74 11.09
CA GLU A 47 5.49 -12.63 11.14
C GLU A 47 5.96 -11.21 11.41
N PHE A 48 5.23 -10.19 10.91
CA PHE A 48 5.50 -8.78 11.18
C PHE A 48 4.81 -8.24 12.43
N GLY A 49 4.15 -9.07 13.23
CA GLY A 49 3.42 -8.65 14.43
C GLY A 49 2.23 -7.75 14.15
N ALA A 50 1.68 -7.80 12.94
CA ALA A 50 0.58 -6.98 12.47
C ALA A 50 -0.72 -7.80 12.27
N SER A 51 -0.97 -8.78 13.14
CA SER A 51 -2.19 -9.58 13.07
C SER A 51 -3.43 -8.79 13.50
N GLY A 52 -4.55 -9.02 12.81
CA GLY A 52 -5.83 -8.41 13.17
C GLY A 52 -6.76 -8.19 11.98
N PRO A 53 -8.03 -7.87 12.25
CA PRO A 53 -9.03 -7.69 11.20
C PRO A 53 -8.77 -6.46 10.32
N HIS A 54 -8.07 -5.46 10.86
CA HIS A 54 -7.73 -4.20 10.17
C HIS A 54 -6.28 -4.17 9.68
N SER A 55 -5.62 -5.34 9.62
CA SER A 55 -4.24 -5.44 9.16
C SER A 55 -4.19 -5.82 7.70
N HIS A 56 -3.43 -5.06 6.92
CA HIS A 56 -3.36 -5.22 5.47
C HIS A 56 -1.91 -5.16 4.98
N ILE A 57 -1.66 -5.85 3.88
CA ILE A 57 -0.43 -5.75 3.12
C ILE A 57 -0.68 -4.77 1.97
N ILE A 58 0.14 -3.72 1.88
CA ILE A 58 0.07 -2.75 0.80
C ILE A 58 1.36 -2.85 0.00
N ASN A 59 1.25 -3.12 -1.31
CA ASN A 59 2.42 -3.20 -2.16
C ASN A 59 2.24 -2.46 -3.48
N GLY A 60 3.38 -2.06 -4.05
CA GLY A 60 3.50 -1.44 -5.36
C GLY A 60 4.43 -2.25 -6.27
N HIS A 61 5.20 -1.56 -7.10
CA HIS A 61 6.25 -2.07 -7.99
C HIS A 61 5.74 -2.80 -9.25
N VAL A 62 4.66 -3.58 -9.16
CA VAL A 62 4.09 -4.25 -10.34
C VAL A 62 2.69 -3.72 -10.57
N PRO A 63 2.48 -2.96 -11.65
CA PRO A 63 1.19 -2.34 -11.92
C PRO A 63 0.06 -3.33 -12.09
N VAL A 64 -1.11 -2.95 -11.61
CA VAL A 64 -2.36 -3.68 -11.83
C VAL A 64 -2.79 -3.51 -13.28
N LYS A 65 -2.99 -4.62 -13.99
CA LYS A 65 -3.43 -4.61 -15.39
C LYS A 65 -4.96 -4.66 -15.47
N THR A 66 -5.61 -3.51 -15.24
CA THR A 66 -7.08 -3.44 -15.21
C THR A 66 -7.72 -3.80 -16.55
N ILE A 67 -7.07 -3.52 -17.69
CA ILE A 67 -7.49 -3.96 -19.02
C ILE A 67 -7.64 -5.49 -19.10
N GLN A 68 -6.82 -6.23 -18.35
CA GLN A 68 -6.86 -7.69 -18.29
C GLN A 68 -7.81 -8.21 -17.20
N GLY A 69 -8.58 -7.32 -16.56
CA GLY A 69 -9.50 -7.67 -15.48
C GLY A 69 -8.83 -7.88 -14.13
N GLU A 70 -7.55 -7.51 -13.99
CA GLU A 70 -6.87 -7.62 -12.71
C GLU A 70 -7.43 -6.60 -11.72
N GLN A 71 -7.70 -7.05 -10.49
CA GLN A 71 -8.20 -6.21 -9.42
C GLN A 71 -7.05 -5.81 -8.46
N PRO A 72 -7.06 -4.56 -7.93
CA PRO A 72 -6.07 -4.11 -6.97
C PRO A 72 -6.20 -4.82 -5.61
N MET A 73 -7.40 -5.26 -5.25
CA MET A 73 -7.68 -5.99 -4.02
C MET A 73 -7.44 -7.48 -4.22
N LYS A 74 -6.64 -8.09 -3.34
CA LYS A 74 -6.25 -9.50 -3.35
C LYS A 74 -6.53 -10.13 -1.99
N ALA A 75 -6.52 -11.47 -1.94
CA ALA A 75 -6.63 -12.24 -0.69
C ALA A 75 -7.78 -11.76 0.20
N ASN A 76 -8.98 -11.61 -0.38
CA ASN A 76 -10.19 -11.19 0.34
C ASN A 76 -10.00 -9.88 1.15
N GLY A 77 -9.27 -8.91 0.61
CA GLY A 77 -9.01 -7.63 1.27
C GLY A 77 -7.79 -7.59 2.18
N LYS A 78 -7.03 -8.69 2.31
CA LYS A 78 -5.78 -8.70 3.09
C LYS A 78 -4.61 -8.04 2.40
N LEU A 79 -4.66 -7.93 1.05
CA LEU A 79 -3.59 -7.32 0.28
C LEU A 79 -4.14 -6.35 -0.78
N PHE A 80 -3.53 -5.17 -0.84
CA PHE A 80 -3.82 -4.15 -1.84
C PHE A 80 -2.58 -3.85 -2.69
N VAL A 81 -2.76 -3.91 -4.01
CA VAL A 81 -1.75 -3.46 -4.97
C VAL A 81 -2.12 -2.05 -5.41
N ILE A 82 -1.29 -1.07 -5.01
CA ILE A 82 -1.57 0.35 -5.28
C ILE A 82 -0.77 0.92 -6.46
N ASP A 83 -0.06 0.06 -7.19
CA ASP A 83 0.66 0.48 -8.39
C ASP A 83 -0.26 0.38 -9.61
N GLY A 84 -0.55 1.52 -10.22
CA GLY A 84 -1.32 1.60 -11.45
C GLY A 84 -0.50 2.07 -12.65
N GLY A 85 0.83 2.25 -12.47
CA GLY A 85 1.71 2.74 -13.51
C GLY A 85 1.43 4.19 -13.89
N PHE A 86 1.79 5.16 -13.03
CA PHE A 86 1.57 6.60 -13.28
C PHE A 86 2.23 7.11 -14.56
N SER A 87 3.31 6.46 -15.01
CA SER A 87 3.95 6.85 -16.26
C SER A 87 3.04 6.61 -17.46
N LYS A 88 2.93 7.61 -18.33
CA LYS A 88 2.17 7.53 -19.58
C LYS A 88 2.51 6.29 -20.42
N ALA A 89 3.75 5.82 -20.35
CA ALA A 89 4.21 4.62 -21.06
C ALA A 89 3.52 3.33 -20.61
N TYR A 90 3.06 3.25 -19.36
CA TYR A 90 2.37 2.07 -18.82
C TYR A 90 0.85 2.11 -19.01
N GLN A 91 0.26 3.28 -19.22
CA GLN A 91 -1.20 3.45 -19.32
C GLN A 91 -1.86 2.58 -20.41
N PRO A 92 -1.24 2.34 -21.58
CA PRO A 92 -1.80 1.40 -22.57
C PRO A 92 -1.89 -0.04 -22.08
N GLU A 93 -1.02 -0.45 -21.15
CA GLU A 93 -1.02 -1.80 -20.57
C GLU A 93 -1.93 -1.90 -19.33
N THR A 94 -1.98 -0.85 -18.52
CA THR A 94 -2.74 -0.83 -17.27
C THR A 94 -4.19 -0.41 -17.45
N GLY A 95 -4.45 0.51 -18.40
CA GLY A 95 -5.78 1.10 -18.65
C GLY A 95 -6.16 2.23 -17.71
N ILE A 96 -5.28 2.60 -16.77
CA ILE A 96 -5.48 3.65 -15.78
C ILE A 96 -4.26 4.54 -15.66
N ALA A 97 -4.42 5.69 -15.00
CA ALA A 97 -3.31 6.59 -14.71
C ALA A 97 -2.66 6.32 -13.33
N GLY A 98 -3.21 5.45 -12.52
CA GLY A 98 -2.66 5.07 -11.24
C GLY A 98 -3.70 4.95 -10.13
N TYR A 99 -3.21 4.64 -8.93
CA TYR A 99 -4.01 4.57 -7.71
C TYR A 99 -3.50 5.53 -6.65
N THR A 100 -4.42 6.07 -5.86
CA THR A 100 -4.13 6.73 -4.58
C THR A 100 -4.84 5.99 -3.46
N LEU A 101 -4.08 5.51 -2.48
CA LEU A 101 -4.65 4.97 -1.25
C LEU A 101 -4.88 6.10 -0.27
N VAL A 102 -6.12 6.28 0.17
CA VAL A 102 -6.51 7.25 1.18
C VAL A 102 -6.86 6.52 2.46
N TYR A 103 -6.12 6.80 3.53
CA TYR A 103 -6.43 6.31 4.87
C TYR A 103 -6.97 7.45 5.73
N HIS A 104 -8.09 7.22 6.38
CA HIS A 104 -8.70 8.19 7.29
C HIS A 104 -9.33 7.49 8.50
N SER A 105 -9.82 8.28 9.46
CA SER A 105 -10.30 7.74 10.75
C SER A 105 -11.51 6.79 10.66
N HIS A 106 -12.17 6.69 9.52
CA HIS A 106 -13.25 5.75 9.27
C HIS A 106 -12.87 4.58 8.34
N GLY A 107 -11.60 4.44 7.97
CA GLY A 107 -11.15 3.32 7.16
C GLY A 107 -10.27 3.71 5.97
N MET A 108 -10.34 2.93 4.90
CA MET A 108 -9.51 3.11 3.72
C MET A 108 -10.33 3.18 2.43
N GLN A 109 -9.87 4.01 1.51
CA GLN A 109 -10.41 4.14 0.17
C GLN A 109 -9.27 4.05 -0.85
N LEU A 110 -9.56 3.43 -1.98
CA LEU A 110 -8.67 3.41 -3.13
C LEU A 110 -9.28 4.27 -4.23
N VAL A 111 -8.54 5.29 -4.65
CA VAL A 111 -8.92 6.18 -5.74
C VAL A 111 -8.18 5.74 -7.00
N GLN A 112 -8.91 5.29 -8.00
CA GLN A 112 -8.38 4.97 -9.33
C GLN A 112 -8.51 6.19 -10.23
N HIS A 113 -7.39 6.61 -10.84
CA HIS A 113 -7.34 7.74 -11.74
C HIS A 113 -7.42 7.28 -13.19
N GLU A 114 -8.27 7.94 -13.99
CA GLU A 114 -8.33 7.73 -15.42
C GLU A 114 -7.17 8.45 -16.14
N PRO A 115 -6.69 7.92 -17.29
CA PRO A 115 -5.67 8.58 -18.07
C PRO A 115 -6.09 9.97 -18.53
N PHE A 116 -5.21 10.96 -18.34
CA PHE A 116 -5.41 12.31 -18.86
C PHE A 116 -5.29 12.28 -20.39
N GLN A 117 -6.34 12.70 -21.08
CA GLN A 117 -6.41 12.60 -22.54
C GLN A 117 -5.55 13.69 -23.22
N SER A 118 -5.91 14.95 -23.06
CA SER A 118 -5.14 16.08 -23.55
C SER A 118 -5.60 17.38 -22.89
N ARG A 119 -4.69 18.36 -22.87
CA ARG A 119 -5.03 19.73 -22.40
C ARG A 119 -6.12 20.36 -23.24
N GLN A 120 -6.02 20.22 -24.58
CA GLN A 120 -6.98 20.79 -25.50
C GLN A 120 -8.38 20.25 -25.25
N LYS A 121 -8.53 18.94 -25.13
CA LYS A 121 -9.81 18.31 -24.87
C LYS A 121 -10.39 18.68 -23.52
N ALA A 122 -9.55 18.80 -22.48
CA ALA A 122 -9.98 19.26 -21.17
C ALA A 122 -10.55 20.68 -21.19
N ILE A 123 -9.95 21.59 -21.99
CA ILE A 123 -10.42 22.97 -22.15
C ILE A 123 -11.70 23.05 -23.00
N GLU A 124 -11.74 22.36 -24.12
CA GLU A 124 -12.87 22.41 -25.06
C GLU A 124 -14.13 21.75 -24.53
N GLU A 125 -13.98 20.62 -23.82
CA GLU A 125 -15.09 19.83 -23.29
C GLU A 125 -15.36 20.13 -21.80
N GLY A 126 -14.54 20.97 -21.14
CA GLY A 126 -14.64 21.24 -19.71
C GLY A 126 -14.43 20.00 -18.84
N LEU A 127 -13.63 19.04 -19.33
CA LEU A 127 -13.39 17.77 -18.64
C LEU A 127 -12.37 17.93 -17.52
N ASP A 128 -12.73 17.48 -16.35
CA ASP A 128 -11.81 17.27 -15.24
C ASP A 128 -11.21 15.85 -15.28
N ILE A 129 -10.15 15.63 -14.53
CA ILE A 129 -9.58 14.28 -14.35
C ILE A 129 -10.60 13.44 -13.61
N LYS A 130 -11.10 12.41 -14.27
CA LYS A 130 -12.05 11.47 -13.67
C LYS A 130 -11.32 10.50 -12.75
N SER A 131 -11.95 10.20 -11.63
CA SER A 131 -11.48 9.16 -10.72
C SER A 131 -12.65 8.37 -10.16
N THR A 132 -12.40 7.10 -9.88
CA THR A 132 -13.37 6.19 -9.27
C THR A 132 -12.89 5.83 -7.87
N ASN A 133 -13.78 5.96 -6.89
CA ASN A 133 -13.48 5.65 -5.49
C ASN A 133 -14.02 4.27 -5.13
N PHE A 134 -13.16 3.44 -4.54
CA PHE A 134 -13.50 2.15 -3.95
C PHE A 134 -13.31 2.23 -2.44
N VAL A 135 -14.36 1.97 -1.69
CA VAL A 135 -14.24 1.81 -0.23
C VAL A 135 -13.68 0.42 0.03
N LEU A 136 -12.49 0.36 0.60
CA LEU A 136 -11.81 -0.90 0.93
C LEU A 136 -12.18 -1.38 2.32
N GLU A 137 -12.25 -0.45 3.27
CA GLU A 137 -12.61 -0.70 4.65
C GLU A 137 -13.42 0.47 5.19
N PHE A 138 -14.47 0.18 5.94
CA PHE A 138 -15.27 1.17 6.62
C PHE A 138 -15.50 0.79 8.08
N ASN A 139 -15.08 1.66 8.98
CA ASN A 139 -15.30 1.54 10.42
C ASN A 139 -16.42 2.50 10.84
N SER A 140 -17.49 1.97 11.42
CA SER A 140 -18.61 2.76 11.93
C SER A 140 -18.17 3.69 13.07
N GLN A 141 -17.23 3.25 13.89
CA GLN A 141 -16.61 4.06 14.94
C GLN A 141 -15.33 4.70 14.40
N ARG A 142 -15.19 5.99 14.69
CA ARG A 142 -14.00 6.76 14.31
C ARG A 142 -12.78 6.28 15.08
N MET A 143 -11.75 5.84 14.38
CA MET A 143 -10.45 5.51 14.97
C MET A 143 -9.71 6.80 15.35
N MET A 144 -9.39 6.95 16.61
CA MET A 144 -8.62 8.09 17.13
C MET A 144 -7.15 7.69 17.26
N VAL A 145 -6.25 8.68 17.33
CA VAL A 145 -4.81 8.41 17.54
C VAL A 145 -4.57 7.57 18.79
N LYS A 146 -5.32 7.79 19.87
CA LYS A 146 -5.22 7.00 21.11
C LYS A 146 -5.54 5.51 20.94
N ASP A 147 -6.27 5.14 19.88
CA ASP A 147 -6.70 3.76 19.62
C ASP A 147 -5.64 2.99 18.83
N THR A 148 -4.68 3.69 18.23
CA THR A 148 -3.52 3.08 17.55
C THR A 148 -2.50 2.58 18.58
N ASP A 149 -1.62 1.65 18.17
CA ASP A 149 -0.58 1.12 19.06
C ASP A 149 0.38 2.23 19.52
N LYS A 150 0.76 3.13 18.61
CA LYS A 150 1.57 4.31 18.99
C LYS A 150 0.83 5.25 19.92
N GLY A 151 -0.47 5.42 19.74
CA GLY A 151 -1.31 6.21 20.63
C GLY A 151 -1.39 5.62 22.04
N LYS A 152 -1.54 4.30 22.17
CA LYS A 152 -1.52 3.58 23.47
C LYS A 152 -0.18 3.74 24.18
N GLU A 153 0.93 3.62 23.44
CA GLU A 153 2.28 3.88 23.98
C GLU A 153 2.40 5.31 24.53
N LEU A 154 1.97 6.30 23.75
CA LEU A 154 1.98 7.71 24.18
C LEU A 154 1.12 7.97 25.42
N VAL A 155 -0.06 7.35 25.52
CA VAL A 155 -0.92 7.46 26.70
C VAL A 155 -0.21 6.91 27.93
N THR A 156 0.47 5.78 27.82
CA THR A 156 1.29 5.20 28.92
C THR A 156 2.41 6.14 29.34
N GLN A 157 3.17 6.67 28.39
CA GLN A 157 4.23 7.64 28.67
C GLN A 157 3.71 8.91 29.35
N ILE A 158 2.57 9.44 28.93
CA ILE A 158 1.94 10.60 29.57
C ILE A 158 1.55 10.28 31.01
N GLN A 159 1.01 9.09 31.29
CA GLN A 159 0.67 8.67 32.65
C GLN A 159 1.90 8.58 33.54
N ASP A 160 3.00 8.03 33.03
CA ASP A 160 4.25 7.91 33.78
C ASP A 160 4.90 9.27 34.05
N LEU A 161 4.88 10.17 33.08
CA LEU A 161 5.34 11.57 33.28
C LEU A 161 4.49 12.30 34.31
N LYS A 162 3.18 12.08 34.36
CA LYS A 162 2.30 12.65 35.40
C LYS A 162 2.67 12.13 36.79
N LYS A 163 2.92 10.82 36.94
CA LYS A 163 3.39 10.23 38.21
C LYS A 163 4.73 10.81 38.63
N LEU A 164 5.68 10.93 37.69
CA LEU A 164 6.99 11.52 37.93
C LEU A 164 6.88 12.96 38.42
N LEU A 165 6.02 13.76 37.76
CA LEU A 165 5.78 15.15 38.18
C LEU A 165 5.24 15.23 39.62
N VAL A 166 4.32 14.34 40.01
CA VAL A 166 3.83 14.27 41.39
C VAL A 166 4.94 13.90 42.35
N ALA A 167 5.79 12.92 42.00
CA ALA A 167 6.91 12.49 42.83
C ALA A 167 7.92 13.61 43.10
N TYR A 168 8.23 14.43 42.10
CA TYR A 168 9.07 15.65 42.30
C TYR A 168 8.38 16.69 43.20
N ARG A 169 7.09 16.99 42.95
CA ARG A 169 6.36 18.00 43.73
C ARG A 169 6.16 17.61 45.19
N THR A 170 6.07 16.32 45.48
CA THR A 170 5.94 15.82 46.83
C THR A 170 7.30 15.59 47.53
N GLY A 171 8.44 15.82 46.86
CA GLY A 171 9.76 15.59 47.38
C GLY A 171 10.18 14.12 47.48
N LEU A 172 9.41 13.22 46.89
CA LEU A 172 9.71 11.78 46.84
C LEU A 172 11.00 11.52 46.03
N ILE A 173 11.20 12.30 44.99
CA ILE A 173 12.37 12.30 44.13
C ILE A 173 13.00 13.70 44.22
N LYS A 174 14.30 13.77 44.50
CA LYS A 174 15.08 15.04 44.53
C LYS A 174 15.83 15.20 43.22
N GLU A 175 15.85 16.40 42.69
CA GLU A 175 16.76 16.75 41.59
C GLU A 175 18.20 16.44 41.97
N LYS A 176 18.96 15.81 41.08
CA LYS A 176 20.42 15.77 41.16
C LYS A 176 20.91 17.06 40.56
N ILE A 177 21.41 17.94 41.42
CA ILE A 177 22.14 19.14 41.03
C ILE A 177 23.54 18.73 40.59
#